data_25923bc17f404ad5e2a34d1c6184d3b4
#
_entry.id   25923bc17f404ad5e2a34d1c6184d3b4
#
_cell.length_a   1.000
_cell.length_b   1.000
_cell.length_c   1.000
_cell.angle_alpha   90.00
_cell.angle_beta   90.00
_cell.angle_gamma   90.00
#
_symmetry.space_group_name_H-M   'P 1'
#
loop_
_entity.id
_entity.type
_entity.pdbx_description
1 polymer ?
#
loop_
_entity_poly.entity_id
_entity_poly.type
_entity_poly.pdbx_seq_one_letter_code
_entity_poly.pdbx_strand_id
1 'polypeptide(L)'
;SSAASDVYKRQNKGYIMFTIDNRGSSNRGLEFENATFRRLGIEEGKDQVKGVEFLKSLPYVDGGRIGVHGWSFGGHMTTSLLLRYPEIFKVGVAGGPVIDWGYYEVMYGERYMDTPETNPEGYKECNLKNLAGQLKGHLLIIHDDHDDTCVPQHTLSFMKACVDARTYPDLFIYPCHKHNVSGRDRVHLHEKITRYFEQNL
;
A
#
# COMPACT_ATOMS: atom_id res chain seq x y z
N SER A 1 -9.02 12.34 -16.42
CA SER A 1 -8.70 10.96 -16.07
C SER A 1 -9.56 10.49 -14.91
N SER A 2 -9.82 9.19 -14.80
CA SER A 2 -10.63 8.62 -13.71
C SER A 2 -10.02 8.93 -12.32
N ALA A 3 -8.71 8.95 -12.19
CA ALA A 3 -8.02 9.29 -10.95
C ALA A 3 -8.35 10.73 -10.48
N ALA A 4 -8.39 11.70 -11.39
CA ALA A 4 -8.77 13.06 -11.04
C ALA A 4 -10.22 13.16 -10.53
N SER A 5 -11.15 12.39 -11.12
CA SER A 5 -12.54 12.37 -10.66
C SER A 5 -12.71 11.81 -9.25
N ASP A 6 -11.88 10.83 -8.88
CA ASP A 6 -11.93 10.20 -7.55
C ASP A 6 -11.34 11.12 -6.48
N VAL A 7 -10.26 11.82 -6.80
CA VAL A 7 -9.72 12.88 -5.94
C VAL A 7 -10.78 13.95 -5.67
N TYR A 8 -11.46 14.42 -6.72
CA TYR A 8 -12.52 15.43 -6.61
C TYR A 8 -13.68 14.97 -5.71
N LYS A 9 -14.14 13.72 -5.87
CA LYS A 9 -15.22 13.17 -5.04
C LYS A 9 -14.86 13.12 -3.56
N ARG A 10 -13.63 12.75 -3.23
CA ARG A 10 -13.14 12.69 -1.84
C ARG A 10 -12.96 14.08 -1.25
N GLN A 11 -12.43 15.03 -2.00
CA GLN A 11 -12.32 16.42 -1.56
C GLN A 11 -13.69 17.01 -1.22
N ASN A 12 -14.74 16.73 -2.03
CA ASN A 12 -16.11 17.17 -1.75
C ASN A 12 -16.69 16.54 -0.46
N LYS A 13 -16.07 15.49 0.08
CA LYS A 13 -16.44 14.86 1.37
C LYS A 13 -15.56 15.34 2.53
N GLY A 14 -14.74 16.37 2.32
CA GLY A 14 -13.89 16.96 3.35
C GLY A 14 -12.51 16.31 3.51
N TYR A 15 -12.13 15.37 2.62
CA TYR A 15 -10.78 14.80 2.66
C TYR A 15 -9.76 15.73 2.01
N ILE A 16 -8.61 15.87 2.64
CA ILE A 16 -7.42 16.44 2.03
C ILE A 16 -6.68 15.30 1.33
N MET A 17 -6.52 15.41 0.02
CA MET A 17 -5.79 14.43 -0.79
C MET A 17 -4.37 14.93 -1.00
N PHE A 18 -3.40 14.11 -0.63
CA PHE A 18 -1.98 14.44 -0.72
C PHE A 18 -1.21 13.31 -1.41
N THR A 19 -0.29 13.66 -2.26
CA THR A 19 0.62 12.75 -2.94
C THR A 19 2.02 13.35 -2.93
N ILE A 20 3.02 12.52 -2.68
CA ILE A 20 4.43 12.92 -2.69
C ILE A 20 5.25 11.95 -3.53
N ASP A 21 6.15 12.48 -4.35
CA ASP A 21 7.17 11.70 -5.04
C ASP A 21 8.30 11.40 -4.06
N ASN A 22 8.33 10.19 -3.55
CA ASN A 22 9.40 9.71 -2.68
C ASN A 22 10.63 9.27 -3.49
N ARG A 23 11.74 9.01 -2.81
CA ARG A 23 12.92 8.36 -3.40
C ARG A 23 12.50 7.07 -4.10
N GLY A 24 13.17 6.75 -5.19
CA GLY A 24 12.78 5.70 -6.13
C GLY A 24 11.94 6.22 -7.30
N SER A 25 11.36 7.43 -7.22
CA SER A 25 10.65 8.05 -8.34
C SER A 25 11.63 8.54 -9.42
N SER A 26 11.19 8.47 -10.69
CA SER A 26 11.97 8.89 -11.84
C SER A 26 12.13 10.41 -11.98
N ASN A 27 13.01 10.84 -12.88
CA ASN A 27 13.26 12.23 -13.29
C ASN A 27 13.89 13.14 -12.20
N ARG A 28 14.53 12.55 -11.18
CA ARG A 28 15.24 13.29 -10.11
C ARG A 28 16.71 12.89 -9.99
N GLY A 29 17.23 12.16 -10.97
CA GLY A 29 18.60 11.67 -11.01
C GLY A 29 18.77 10.26 -10.42
N LEU A 30 19.87 9.62 -10.84
CA LEU A 30 20.15 8.22 -10.58
C LEU A 30 20.27 7.89 -9.08
N GLU A 31 20.88 8.78 -8.31
CA GLU A 31 21.00 8.60 -6.85
C GLU A 31 19.64 8.54 -6.17
N PHE A 32 18.72 9.42 -6.58
CA PHE A 32 17.36 9.45 -6.05
C PHE A 32 16.56 8.20 -6.46
N GLU A 33 16.69 7.76 -7.71
CA GLU A 33 16.02 6.55 -8.20
C GLU A 33 16.56 5.28 -7.53
N ASN A 34 17.88 5.17 -7.36
CA ASN A 34 18.51 3.98 -6.80
C ASN A 34 18.50 3.92 -5.26
N ALA A 35 18.01 4.95 -4.58
CA ALA A 35 17.96 4.98 -3.11
C ALA A 35 17.15 3.80 -2.52
N THR A 36 16.22 3.25 -3.29
CA THR A 36 15.34 2.13 -2.90
C THR A 36 15.84 0.76 -3.34
N PHE A 37 16.94 0.71 -4.10
CA PHE A 37 17.50 -0.53 -4.61
C PHE A 37 17.82 -1.51 -3.49
N ARG A 38 17.39 -2.76 -3.64
CA ARG A 38 17.48 -3.88 -2.69
C ARG A 38 16.62 -3.76 -1.43
N ARG A 39 15.85 -2.66 -1.25
CA ARG A 39 15.08 -2.36 -0.04
C ARG A 39 13.76 -1.68 -0.35
N LEU A 40 12.99 -2.22 -1.31
CA LEU A 40 11.71 -1.65 -1.75
C LEU A 40 10.72 -1.48 -0.57
N GLY A 41 10.12 -0.30 -0.47
CA GLY A 41 9.15 0.05 0.56
C GLY A 41 9.77 0.62 1.84
N ILE A 42 11.09 0.59 2.01
CA ILE A 42 11.77 1.07 3.22
C ILE A 42 12.05 2.57 3.13
N GLU A 43 12.84 3.00 2.14
CA GLU A 43 13.20 4.41 1.98
C GLU A 43 11.99 5.25 1.55
N GLU A 44 11.14 4.68 0.69
CA GLU A 44 9.86 5.28 0.32
C GLU A 44 8.99 5.54 1.55
N GLY A 45 8.92 4.58 2.48
CA GLY A 45 8.16 4.71 3.73
C GLY A 45 8.64 5.86 4.59
N LYS A 46 9.95 6.06 4.73
CA LYS A 46 10.54 7.19 5.46
C LYS A 46 10.15 8.53 4.83
N ASP A 47 10.14 8.61 3.51
CA ASP A 47 9.77 9.83 2.79
C ASP A 47 8.27 10.13 2.92
N GLN A 48 7.40 9.10 2.89
CA GLN A 48 5.98 9.26 3.16
C GLN A 48 5.72 9.80 4.58
N VAL A 49 6.48 9.35 5.57
CA VAL A 49 6.42 9.90 6.95
C VAL A 49 6.80 11.38 6.97
N LYS A 50 7.83 11.79 6.22
CA LYS A 50 8.18 13.22 6.06
C LYS A 50 7.04 14.02 5.44
N GLY A 51 6.35 13.45 4.46
CA GLY A 51 5.13 14.06 3.90
C GLY A 51 4.03 14.25 4.95
N VAL A 52 3.85 13.29 5.85
CA VAL A 52 2.88 13.42 6.96
C VAL A 52 3.34 14.49 7.96
N GLU A 53 4.62 14.59 8.28
CA GLU A 53 5.15 15.68 9.13
C GLU A 53 4.82 17.05 8.53
N PHE A 54 4.99 17.20 7.22
CA PHE A 54 4.59 18.42 6.52
C PHE A 54 3.09 18.67 6.64
N LEU A 55 2.24 17.66 6.35
CA LEU A 55 0.79 17.81 6.48
C LEU A 55 0.38 18.26 7.90
N LYS A 56 0.96 17.65 8.94
CA LYS A 56 0.68 18.01 10.34
C LYS A 56 1.10 19.43 10.71
N SER A 57 1.99 20.06 9.94
CA SER A 57 2.36 21.48 10.15
C SER A 57 1.29 22.47 9.65
N LEU A 58 0.33 21.99 8.84
CA LEU A 58 -0.73 22.82 8.28
C LEU A 58 -1.91 22.94 9.26
N PRO A 59 -2.37 24.17 9.57
CA PRO A 59 -3.35 24.40 10.65
C PRO A 59 -4.74 23.84 10.38
N TYR A 60 -5.04 23.46 9.14
CA TYR A 60 -6.32 22.92 8.71
C TYR A 60 -6.31 21.41 8.56
N VAL A 61 -5.19 20.73 8.87
CA VAL A 61 -5.05 19.27 8.80
C VAL A 61 -5.27 18.66 10.18
N ASP A 62 -6.19 17.72 10.27
CA ASP A 62 -6.32 16.88 11.47
C ASP A 62 -5.24 15.79 11.44
N GLY A 63 -4.14 16.04 12.09
CA GLY A 63 -2.99 15.12 12.15
C GLY A 63 -3.25 13.80 12.91
N GLY A 64 -4.40 13.68 13.57
CA GLY A 64 -4.84 12.45 14.22
C GLY A 64 -5.58 11.48 13.28
N ARG A 65 -6.06 11.98 12.13
CA ARG A 65 -6.84 11.23 11.15
C ARG A 65 -6.10 11.12 9.82
N ILE A 66 -5.04 10.34 9.80
CA ILE A 66 -4.20 10.09 8.61
C ILE A 66 -4.48 8.68 8.10
N GLY A 67 -5.05 8.63 6.89
CA GLY A 67 -5.26 7.39 6.15
C GLY A 67 -4.34 7.27 4.94
N VAL A 68 -4.17 6.07 4.42
CA VAL A 68 -3.35 5.80 3.23
C VAL A 68 -4.04 4.83 2.29
N HIS A 69 -3.91 5.07 1.00
CA HIS A 69 -4.47 4.22 -0.03
C HIS A 69 -3.50 4.08 -1.20
N GLY A 70 -3.39 2.87 -1.72
CA GLY A 70 -2.63 2.60 -2.92
C GLY A 70 -2.96 1.24 -3.54
N TRP A 71 -2.56 1.08 -4.80
CA TRP A 71 -2.80 -0.12 -5.60
C TRP A 71 -1.47 -0.72 -6.05
N SER A 72 -1.36 -2.05 -6.14
CA SER A 72 -0.15 -2.75 -6.57
C SER A 72 1.06 -2.45 -5.66
N PHE A 73 2.13 -1.82 -6.16
CA PHE A 73 3.21 -1.29 -5.33
C PHE A 73 2.67 -0.28 -4.28
N GLY A 74 1.67 0.52 -4.64
CA GLY A 74 0.97 1.39 -3.69
C GLY A 74 0.23 0.60 -2.60
N GLY A 75 -0.27 -0.59 -2.91
CA GLY A 75 -0.83 -1.53 -1.94
C GLY A 75 0.24 -2.10 -0.99
N HIS A 76 1.42 -2.43 -1.52
CA HIS A 76 2.61 -2.75 -0.70
C HIS A 76 2.94 -1.60 0.26
N MET A 77 3.04 -0.39 -0.26
CA MET A 77 3.33 0.80 0.54
C MET A 77 2.26 1.06 1.61
N THR A 78 0.98 0.96 1.26
CA THR A 78 -0.14 1.10 2.21
C THR A 78 -0.01 0.10 3.36
N THR A 79 0.18 -1.16 3.05
CA THR A 79 0.34 -2.22 4.06
C THR A 79 1.60 -1.99 4.90
N SER A 80 2.74 -1.70 4.25
CA SER A 80 4.01 -1.40 4.91
C SER A 80 3.89 -0.23 5.90
N LEU A 81 3.25 0.87 5.50
CA LEU A 81 3.10 2.06 6.32
C LEU A 81 2.24 1.79 7.57
N LEU A 82 1.14 1.05 7.44
CA LEU A 82 0.33 0.66 8.59
C LEU A 82 1.07 -0.25 9.58
N LEU A 83 1.91 -1.14 9.06
CA LEU A 83 2.67 -2.08 9.90
C LEU A 83 3.89 -1.44 10.55
N ARG A 84 4.62 -0.58 9.83
CA ARG A 84 5.86 0.03 10.31
C ARG A 84 5.65 1.31 11.11
N TYR A 85 4.56 2.03 10.83
CA TYR A 85 4.25 3.34 11.44
C TYR A 85 2.80 3.38 11.98
N PRO A 86 2.40 2.42 12.85
CA PRO A 86 1.03 2.30 13.32
C PRO A 86 0.56 3.48 14.17
N GLU A 87 1.48 4.27 14.69
CA GLU A 87 1.15 5.49 15.44
C GLU A 87 0.76 6.66 14.51
N ILE A 88 1.15 6.58 13.23
CA ILE A 88 0.89 7.63 12.24
C ILE A 88 -0.35 7.28 11.41
N PHE A 89 -0.33 6.11 10.77
CA PHE A 89 -1.38 5.68 9.84
C PHE A 89 -2.43 4.84 10.58
N LYS A 90 -3.67 5.32 10.58
CA LYS A 90 -4.78 4.71 11.34
C LYS A 90 -5.65 3.82 10.49
N VAL A 91 -5.82 4.18 9.22
CA VAL A 91 -6.68 3.46 8.27
C VAL A 91 -5.95 3.31 6.94
N GLY A 92 -5.99 2.12 6.36
CA GLY A 92 -5.43 1.86 5.04
C GLY A 92 -6.33 1.01 4.17
N VAL A 93 -6.31 1.29 2.87
CA VAL A 93 -6.93 0.46 1.85
C VAL A 93 -5.88 0.07 0.81
N ALA A 94 -5.47 -1.18 0.83
CA ALA A 94 -4.45 -1.75 -0.05
C ALA A 94 -5.11 -2.57 -1.16
N GLY A 95 -4.97 -2.14 -2.40
CA GLY A 95 -5.48 -2.88 -3.55
C GLY A 95 -4.37 -3.70 -4.24
N GLY A 96 -4.62 -4.97 -4.56
CA GLY A 96 -3.70 -5.88 -5.25
C GLY A 96 -2.27 -5.82 -4.71
N PRO A 97 -2.03 -5.91 -3.38
CA PRO A 97 -0.73 -5.57 -2.82
C PRO A 97 0.32 -6.63 -3.10
N VAL A 98 1.55 -6.20 -3.39
CA VAL A 98 2.72 -7.06 -3.21
C VAL A 98 2.99 -7.19 -1.72
N ILE A 99 3.07 -8.41 -1.21
CA ILE A 99 3.34 -8.70 0.21
C ILE A 99 4.74 -9.28 0.38
N ASP A 100 5.14 -10.14 -0.51
CA ASP A 100 6.42 -10.84 -0.49
C ASP A 100 7.04 -10.79 -1.89
N TRP A 101 8.17 -10.13 -2.02
CA TRP A 101 8.86 -9.98 -3.31
C TRP A 101 9.30 -11.32 -3.92
N GLY A 102 9.44 -12.36 -3.10
CA GLY A 102 9.69 -13.72 -3.57
C GLY A 102 8.54 -14.36 -4.36
N TYR A 103 7.33 -13.77 -4.31
CA TYR A 103 6.17 -14.22 -5.12
C TYR A 103 5.97 -13.36 -6.38
N TYR A 104 6.72 -12.27 -6.51
CA TYR A 104 6.58 -11.38 -7.65
C TYR A 104 7.41 -11.86 -8.84
N GLU A 105 7.06 -11.39 -10.04
CA GLU A 105 7.77 -11.79 -11.26
C GLU A 105 9.24 -11.34 -11.23
N VAL A 106 10.13 -12.19 -11.77
CA VAL A 106 11.59 -12.04 -11.62
C VAL A 106 12.15 -10.81 -12.30
N MET A 107 11.63 -10.41 -13.47
CA MET A 107 12.16 -9.28 -14.22
C MET A 107 12.02 -7.95 -13.47
N TYR A 108 10.94 -7.78 -12.71
CA TYR A 108 10.77 -6.64 -11.82
C TYR A 108 11.50 -6.87 -10.48
N GLY A 109 11.25 -8.03 -9.86
CA GLY A 109 11.80 -8.37 -8.55
C GLY A 109 13.32 -8.27 -8.55
N GLU A 110 14.00 -8.95 -9.42
CA GLU A 110 15.47 -8.96 -9.50
C GLU A 110 16.05 -7.62 -9.94
N ARG A 111 15.34 -6.87 -10.78
CA ARG A 111 15.78 -5.53 -11.20
C ARG A 111 15.93 -4.57 -10.02
N TYR A 112 15.03 -4.63 -9.03
CA TYR A 112 14.98 -3.69 -7.93
C TYR A 112 15.45 -4.26 -6.59
N MET A 113 15.48 -5.60 -6.45
CA MET A 113 15.82 -6.29 -5.21
C MET A 113 17.06 -7.19 -5.34
N ASP A 114 17.65 -7.34 -6.52
CA ASP A 114 18.57 -8.44 -6.84
C ASP A 114 17.88 -9.81 -6.66
N THR A 115 18.64 -10.90 -6.64
CA THR A 115 18.10 -12.23 -6.39
C THR A 115 17.94 -12.51 -4.89
N PRO A 116 17.05 -13.42 -4.49
CA PRO A 116 16.94 -13.84 -3.09
C PRO A 116 18.25 -14.36 -2.49
N GLU A 117 19.11 -14.98 -3.32
CA GLU A 117 20.42 -15.51 -2.91
C GLU A 117 21.44 -14.40 -2.63
N THR A 118 21.42 -13.33 -3.43
CA THR A 118 22.38 -12.21 -3.31
C THR A 118 21.91 -11.13 -2.34
N ASN A 119 20.61 -11.08 -2.03
CA ASN A 119 19.99 -10.11 -1.12
C ASN A 119 18.99 -10.74 -0.13
N PRO A 120 19.32 -11.81 0.59
CA PRO A 120 18.39 -12.49 1.48
C PRO A 120 17.84 -11.58 2.58
N GLU A 121 18.65 -10.68 3.12
CA GLU A 121 18.22 -9.75 4.16
C GLU A 121 17.23 -8.70 3.62
N GLY A 122 17.42 -8.19 2.41
CA GLY A 122 16.46 -7.28 1.78
C GLY A 122 15.10 -7.94 1.55
N TYR A 123 15.07 -9.15 1.01
CA TYR A 123 13.83 -9.92 0.85
C TYR A 123 13.13 -10.17 2.19
N LYS A 124 13.89 -10.50 3.23
CA LYS A 124 13.36 -10.71 4.58
C LYS A 124 12.81 -9.42 5.18
N GLU A 125 13.53 -8.30 5.07
CA GLU A 125 13.13 -6.99 5.60
C GLU A 125 11.86 -6.47 4.91
N CYS A 126 11.76 -6.65 3.58
CA CYS A 126 10.64 -6.17 2.78
C CYS A 126 9.44 -7.12 2.77
N ASN A 127 9.54 -8.31 3.38
CA ASN A 127 8.44 -9.27 3.48
C ASN A 127 7.45 -8.86 4.57
N LEU A 128 6.30 -8.36 4.17
CA LEU A 128 5.29 -7.82 5.08
C LEU A 128 4.62 -8.87 5.97
N LYS A 129 4.70 -10.15 5.63
CA LYS A 129 4.21 -11.25 6.50
C LYS A 129 4.93 -11.23 7.86
N ASN A 130 6.22 -10.87 7.86
CA ASN A 130 7.02 -10.81 9.08
C ASN A 130 6.57 -9.70 10.05
N LEU A 131 5.77 -8.76 9.56
CA LEU A 131 5.28 -7.61 10.32
C LEU A 131 3.78 -7.72 10.69
N ALA A 132 3.12 -8.82 10.34
CA ALA A 132 1.67 -8.99 10.51
C ALA A 132 1.18 -8.69 11.95
N GLY A 133 2.00 -9.02 12.96
CA GLY A 133 1.69 -8.74 14.37
C GLY A 133 1.76 -7.26 14.77
N GLN A 134 2.29 -6.39 13.91
CA GLN A 134 2.39 -4.95 14.18
C GLN A 134 1.16 -4.16 13.76
N LEU A 135 0.18 -4.79 13.12
CA LEU A 135 -1.06 -4.14 12.69
C LEU A 135 -1.87 -3.68 13.91
N LYS A 136 -2.05 -2.36 14.06
CA LYS A 136 -2.88 -1.75 15.10
C LYS A 136 -4.08 -0.99 14.52
N GLY A 137 -3.94 -0.45 13.30
CA GLY A 137 -4.98 0.29 12.60
C GLY A 137 -5.93 -0.60 11.81
N HIS A 138 -6.86 0.02 11.12
CA HIS A 138 -7.81 -0.64 10.23
C HIS A 138 -7.20 -0.80 8.84
N LEU A 139 -7.05 -2.03 8.37
CA LEU A 139 -6.54 -2.36 7.04
C LEU A 139 -7.59 -3.14 6.27
N LEU A 140 -8.04 -2.58 5.14
CA LEU A 140 -8.79 -3.32 4.13
C LEU A 140 -7.83 -3.71 2.99
N ILE A 141 -7.74 -4.99 2.73
CA ILE A 141 -7.10 -5.52 1.52
C ILE A 141 -8.19 -5.78 0.48
N ILE A 142 -7.99 -5.29 -0.72
CA ILE A 142 -8.82 -5.58 -1.88
C ILE A 142 -7.96 -6.35 -2.86
N HIS A 143 -8.46 -7.48 -3.36
CA HIS A 143 -7.73 -8.28 -4.35
C HIS A 143 -8.67 -8.81 -5.41
N ASP A 144 -8.17 -9.00 -6.61
CA ASP A 144 -8.90 -9.55 -7.74
C ASP A 144 -8.55 -11.05 -7.88
N ASP A 145 -9.55 -11.91 -8.08
CA ASP A 145 -9.36 -13.38 -8.04
C ASP A 145 -8.57 -13.91 -9.24
N HIS A 146 -8.54 -13.18 -10.35
CA HIS A 146 -7.77 -13.50 -11.55
C HIS A 146 -6.55 -12.60 -11.75
N ASP A 147 -6.03 -12.00 -10.67
CA ASP A 147 -4.84 -11.16 -10.73
C ASP A 147 -3.61 -11.99 -11.11
N ASP A 148 -3.12 -11.76 -12.32
CA ASP A 148 -1.96 -12.42 -12.92
C ASP A 148 -0.67 -11.60 -12.77
N THR A 149 -0.75 -10.44 -12.16
CA THR A 149 0.37 -9.53 -11.90
C THR A 149 0.82 -9.61 -10.44
N CYS A 150 -0.07 -9.31 -9.51
CA CYS A 150 0.13 -9.58 -8.09
C CYS A 150 -0.75 -10.77 -7.70
N VAL A 151 -0.23 -11.97 -7.84
CA VAL A 151 -1.02 -13.19 -7.65
C VAL A 151 -1.71 -13.22 -6.27
N PRO A 152 -2.94 -13.77 -6.15
CA PRO A 152 -3.69 -13.81 -4.88
C PRO A 152 -2.94 -14.44 -3.71
N GLN A 153 -1.88 -15.22 -3.99
CA GLN A 153 -0.97 -15.80 -3.01
C GLN A 153 -0.38 -14.73 -2.06
N HIS A 154 -0.10 -13.53 -2.55
CA HIS A 154 0.36 -12.41 -1.71
C HIS A 154 -0.63 -12.15 -0.57
N THR A 155 -1.88 -11.91 -0.89
CA THR A 155 -2.92 -11.61 0.10
C THR A 155 -3.22 -12.80 1.00
N LEU A 156 -3.40 -13.99 0.43
CA LEU A 156 -3.74 -15.18 1.23
C LEU A 156 -2.64 -15.54 2.23
N SER A 157 -1.37 -15.43 1.84
CA SER A 157 -0.25 -15.68 2.74
C SER A 157 -0.14 -14.62 3.86
N PHE A 158 -0.46 -13.37 3.55
CA PHE A 158 -0.52 -12.30 4.56
C PHE A 158 -1.69 -12.52 5.54
N MET A 159 -2.87 -12.85 5.04
CA MET A 159 -4.02 -13.19 5.90
C MET A 159 -3.68 -14.34 6.85
N LYS A 160 -2.98 -15.38 6.37
CA LYS A 160 -2.51 -16.47 7.21
C LYS A 160 -1.55 -15.97 8.30
N ALA A 161 -0.59 -15.12 7.96
CA ALA A 161 0.32 -14.52 8.94
C ALA A 161 -0.43 -13.66 9.97
N CYS A 162 -1.48 -12.94 9.58
CA CYS A 162 -2.34 -12.17 10.48
C CYS A 162 -3.12 -13.07 11.44
N VAL A 163 -3.65 -14.21 10.96
CA VAL A 163 -4.32 -15.20 11.81
C VAL A 163 -3.36 -15.70 12.88
N ASP A 164 -2.12 -16.05 12.50
CA ASP A 164 -1.12 -16.57 13.44
C ASP A 164 -0.70 -15.50 14.47
N ALA A 165 -0.63 -14.24 14.02
CA ALA A 165 -0.30 -13.10 14.86
C ALA A 165 -1.48 -12.53 15.66
N ARG A 166 -2.70 -13.03 15.44
CA ARG A 166 -3.97 -12.54 16.02
C ARG A 166 -4.23 -11.05 15.73
N THR A 167 -3.99 -10.65 14.48
CA THR A 167 -4.39 -9.36 13.94
C THR A 167 -5.50 -9.54 12.92
N TYR A 168 -6.31 -8.50 12.68
CA TYR A 168 -7.63 -8.64 12.05
C TYR A 168 -7.82 -7.65 10.90
N PRO A 169 -7.08 -7.78 9.78
CA PRO A 169 -7.38 -7.01 8.58
C PRO A 169 -8.69 -7.49 7.93
N ASP A 170 -9.35 -6.57 7.24
CA ASP A 170 -10.49 -6.88 6.39
C ASP A 170 -10.01 -7.30 4.98
N LEU A 171 -10.77 -8.18 4.34
CA LEU A 171 -10.51 -8.63 2.98
C LEU A 171 -11.78 -8.49 2.13
N PHE A 172 -11.61 -7.98 0.91
CA PHE A 172 -12.65 -8.01 -0.11
C PHE A 172 -12.08 -8.50 -1.45
N ILE A 173 -12.73 -9.48 -2.05
CA ILE A 173 -12.36 -10.04 -3.35
C ILE A 173 -13.31 -9.51 -4.43
N TYR A 174 -12.73 -8.99 -5.53
CA TYR A 174 -13.48 -8.70 -6.75
C TYR A 174 -13.35 -9.89 -7.71
N PRO A 175 -14.43 -10.66 -7.91
CA PRO A 175 -14.41 -11.81 -8.81
C PRO A 175 -14.38 -11.38 -10.27
N CYS A 176 -13.72 -12.20 -11.10
CA CYS A 176 -13.63 -12.05 -12.55
C CYS A 176 -12.84 -10.80 -13.03
N HIS A 177 -12.03 -10.22 -12.17
CA HIS A 177 -11.10 -9.14 -12.53
C HIS A 177 -9.64 -9.62 -12.45
N LYS A 178 -8.81 -9.05 -13.32
CA LYS A 178 -7.35 -9.16 -13.28
C LYS A 178 -6.79 -8.13 -12.30
N HIS A 179 -5.57 -7.66 -12.53
CA HIS A 179 -4.88 -6.73 -11.62
C HIS A 179 -5.62 -5.40 -11.36
N ASN A 180 -6.62 -5.06 -12.15
CA ASN A 180 -7.39 -3.82 -11.98
C ASN A 180 -8.89 -4.09 -12.15
N VAL A 181 -9.67 -3.65 -11.19
CA VAL A 181 -11.13 -3.61 -11.31
C VAL A 181 -11.52 -2.62 -12.40
N SER A 182 -12.30 -3.05 -13.35
CA SER A 182 -12.69 -2.27 -14.53
C SER A 182 -14.22 -2.20 -14.71
N GLY A 183 -14.67 -1.40 -15.69
CA GLY A 183 -16.07 -1.29 -16.03
C GLY A 183 -16.93 -0.71 -14.91
N ARG A 184 -18.14 -1.23 -14.74
CA ARG A 184 -19.12 -0.77 -13.74
C ARG A 184 -18.69 -1.06 -12.30
N ASP A 185 -17.96 -2.14 -12.09
CA ASP A 185 -17.53 -2.57 -10.75
C ASP A 185 -16.51 -1.59 -10.16
N ARG A 186 -15.87 -0.78 -10.98
CA ARG A 186 -15.02 0.31 -10.52
C ARG A 186 -15.78 1.35 -9.68
N VAL A 187 -17.05 1.58 -9.96
CA VAL A 187 -17.89 2.47 -9.14
C VAL A 187 -18.04 1.89 -7.72
N HIS A 188 -18.38 0.60 -7.64
CA HIS A 188 -18.48 -0.10 -6.37
C HIS A 188 -17.13 -0.08 -5.60
N LEU A 189 -16.01 -0.28 -6.30
CA LEU A 189 -14.68 -0.21 -5.70
C LEU A 189 -14.44 1.15 -5.02
N HIS A 190 -14.68 2.25 -5.73
CA HIS A 190 -14.46 3.60 -5.18
C HIS A 190 -15.40 3.92 -4.02
N GLU A 191 -16.65 3.48 -4.10
CA GLU A 191 -17.61 3.61 -2.99
C GLU A 191 -17.16 2.80 -1.77
N LYS A 192 -16.70 1.56 -1.97
CA LYS A 192 -16.20 0.70 -0.89
C LYS A 192 -14.98 1.32 -0.19
N ILE A 193 -14.02 1.82 -0.96
CA ILE A 193 -12.84 2.51 -0.42
C ILE A 193 -13.28 3.73 0.41
N THR A 194 -14.16 4.56 -0.15
CA THR A 194 -14.64 5.77 0.52
C THR A 194 -15.38 5.43 1.82
N ARG A 195 -16.29 4.47 1.80
CA ARG A 195 -17.04 4.02 2.99
C ARG A 195 -16.11 3.47 4.08
N TYR A 196 -15.05 2.76 3.67
CA TYR A 196 -14.10 2.23 4.65
C TYR A 196 -13.36 3.34 5.40
N PHE A 197 -12.95 4.40 4.70
CA PHE A 197 -12.38 5.58 5.34
C PHE A 197 -13.41 6.33 6.19
N GLU A 198 -14.63 6.53 5.72
CA GLU A 198 -15.70 7.20 6.47
C GLU A 198 -16.05 6.48 7.79
N GLN A 199 -15.91 5.16 7.83
CA GLN A 199 -16.24 4.34 8.99
C GLN A 199 -15.11 4.26 10.02
N ASN A 200 -13.85 4.38 9.59
CA ASN A 200 -12.70 4.03 10.42
C ASN A 200 -11.69 5.17 10.64
N LEU A 201 -11.75 6.26 9.87
CA LEU A 201 -10.90 7.43 9.99
C LEU A 201 -11.63 8.58 10.68
#